data_a066ef38af4b6c35a98d83618e5d1f23
#
_entry.id   a066ef38af4b6c35a98d83618e5d1f23
#
_cell.length_a   1.000
_cell.length_b   1.000
_cell.length_c   1.000
_cell.angle_alpha   90.00
_cell.angle_beta   90.00
_cell.angle_gamma   90.00
#
_symmetry.space_group_name_H-M   'P 1'
#
loop_
_entity.id
_entity.type
_entity.pdbx_description
1 polymer ?
#
loop_
_entity_poly.entity_id
_entity_poly.type
_entity_poly.pdbx_seq_one_letter_code
_entity_poly.pdbx_strand_id
1 'polypeptide(L)'
;MAKWNVLIATMLVCNGAVAQDSLKNLPELGMPLTDRKLVVAHCMTNIIRFKGHKFEDSCNPDYFSPQGNITAAIGGLTQVLPMEDTLLRGASLDSTVAFELRAARASGIDAFQFYYPLHTDAWDEIIEAYFRVSDALHIPFSFTFCISHPSGGTQDYRVGEFARRINRIMDDVGRNNPRWLRTPDGRLIVYLWSGAGLADIPAGAPSPAFCVARAFKQLADQVHERFACIYDINEQITPAKLNDFLDYFPACWIWTLPYHEGYIGNMVAATCAERHRTFTGSAFCDFYTSKLLAKGTWNIYSAEGAAEAGLEKSDRKYIVTGLSYNFRKLLEFGISRDVPLINIITWNDYPEGHHLAPEINHNEGFSILLNYYKSVWKKEPSPYGNRDVAVTFFKQYAHTTVPKPYNFALVPVERGIDPASEDSVEVVTLLRKPAIVTIHGHSVSAPAGLGVTRVFQAEGPVSVSVSRDHVDVLRFRTPAAITLHPLRTNRLTYSYSSEHEAFFTPLVGNQPLWPLP
;
A
#
# COMPACT_ATOMS: atom_id res chain seq x y z
N MET A 1 -19.88 -26.39 -52.94
CA MET A 1 -19.05 -25.48 -52.12
C MET A 1 -19.78 -24.85 -50.91
N ALA A 2 -21.11 -24.84 -50.83
CA ALA A 2 -21.83 -24.17 -49.72
C ALA A 2 -21.95 -24.99 -48.42
N LYS A 3 -21.79 -26.32 -48.45
CA LYS A 3 -21.94 -27.17 -47.25
C LYS A 3 -20.70 -27.22 -46.32
N TRP A 4 -19.53 -26.93 -46.84
CA TRP A 4 -18.29 -26.93 -46.04
C TRP A 4 -18.09 -25.65 -45.21
N ASN A 5 -18.58 -24.52 -45.69
CA ASN A 5 -18.45 -23.25 -44.92
C ASN A 5 -19.35 -23.18 -43.69
N VAL A 6 -20.50 -23.87 -43.69
CA VAL A 6 -21.40 -23.91 -42.54
C VAL A 6 -20.84 -24.80 -41.42
N LEU A 7 -20.13 -25.86 -41.77
CA LEU A 7 -19.56 -26.78 -40.76
C LEU A 7 -18.37 -26.12 -40.00
N ILE A 8 -17.55 -25.30 -40.72
CA ILE A 8 -16.41 -24.60 -40.10
C ILE A 8 -16.90 -23.47 -39.20
N ALA A 9 -17.94 -22.73 -39.60
CA ALA A 9 -18.52 -21.68 -38.79
C ALA A 9 -19.18 -22.23 -37.50
N THR A 10 -19.86 -23.38 -37.59
CA THR A 10 -20.50 -24.04 -36.45
C THR A 10 -19.47 -24.62 -35.49
N MET A 11 -18.35 -25.17 -35.97
CA MET A 11 -17.26 -25.66 -35.09
C MET A 11 -16.52 -24.53 -34.38
N LEU A 12 -16.32 -23.40 -35.02
CA LEU A 12 -15.68 -22.22 -34.41
C LEU A 12 -16.58 -21.58 -33.33
N VAL A 13 -17.90 -21.53 -33.57
CA VAL A 13 -18.85 -20.99 -32.59
C VAL A 13 -19.00 -21.94 -31.40
N CYS A 14 -19.07 -23.25 -31.62
CA CYS A 14 -19.13 -24.22 -30.52
C CYS A 14 -17.85 -24.27 -29.68
N ASN A 15 -16.67 -24.17 -30.31
CA ASN A 15 -15.42 -24.12 -29.58
C ASN A 15 -15.26 -22.81 -28.77
N GLY A 16 -15.75 -21.69 -29.28
CA GLY A 16 -15.76 -20.42 -28.56
C GLY A 16 -16.68 -20.43 -27.35
N ALA A 17 -17.89 -20.98 -27.48
CA ALA A 17 -18.86 -21.06 -26.40
C ALA A 17 -18.41 -22.05 -25.30
N VAL A 18 -17.89 -23.22 -25.66
CA VAL A 18 -17.37 -24.20 -24.70
C VAL A 18 -16.13 -23.65 -23.97
N ALA A 19 -15.24 -22.92 -24.67
CA ALA A 19 -14.09 -22.28 -24.06
C ALA A 19 -14.50 -21.16 -23.09
N GLN A 20 -15.52 -20.37 -23.43
CA GLN A 20 -16.04 -19.29 -22.60
C GLN A 20 -16.71 -19.82 -21.32
N ASP A 21 -17.52 -20.88 -21.42
CA ASP A 21 -18.14 -21.52 -20.27
C ASP A 21 -17.11 -22.20 -19.35
N SER A 22 -16.04 -22.77 -19.91
CA SER A 22 -14.96 -23.33 -19.11
C SER A 22 -14.20 -22.26 -18.33
N LEU A 23 -14.04 -21.04 -18.85
CA LEU A 23 -13.39 -19.93 -18.16
C LEU A 23 -14.27 -19.32 -17.06
N LYS A 24 -15.59 -19.31 -17.19
CA LYS A 24 -16.51 -18.88 -16.11
C LYS A 24 -16.42 -19.75 -14.87
N ASN A 25 -15.99 -20.99 -15.02
CA ASN A 25 -15.77 -21.93 -13.92
C ASN A 25 -14.32 -21.93 -13.39
N LEU A 26 -13.51 -20.97 -13.82
CA LEU A 26 -12.11 -20.83 -13.47
C LEU A 26 -11.83 -19.42 -12.98
N PRO A 27 -11.44 -19.25 -11.82
CA PRO A 27 -11.41 -20.01 -10.59
C PRO A 27 -12.82 -20.30 -10.08
N GLU A 28 -12.97 -21.23 -9.14
CA GLU A 28 -14.27 -21.58 -8.54
C GLU A 28 -14.92 -20.33 -7.93
N LEU A 29 -15.87 -19.78 -8.67
CA LEU A 29 -16.48 -18.50 -8.35
C LEU A 29 -17.39 -18.66 -7.13
N GLY A 30 -17.23 -17.77 -6.14
CA GLY A 30 -17.99 -17.83 -4.89
C GLY A 30 -17.32 -18.58 -3.74
N MET A 31 -16.21 -19.27 -3.99
CA MET A 31 -15.42 -19.83 -2.89
C MET A 31 -14.73 -18.71 -2.09
N PRO A 32 -14.66 -18.81 -0.75
CA PRO A 32 -13.94 -17.82 0.04
C PRO A 32 -12.46 -17.78 -0.34
N LEU A 33 -11.85 -16.58 -0.32
CA LEU A 33 -10.41 -16.42 -0.58
C LEU A 33 -9.58 -17.00 0.56
N THR A 34 -10.07 -16.89 1.78
CA THR A 34 -9.43 -17.44 2.98
C THR A 34 -10.48 -17.65 4.06
N ASP A 35 -10.24 -18.55 4.98
CA ASP A 35 -11.00 -18.75 6.22
C ASP A 35 -10.48 -17.87 7.36
N ARG A 36 -9.40 -17.12 7.13
CA ARG A 36 -8.75 -16.24 8.12
C ARG A 36 -8.82 -14.79 7.67
N LYS A 37 -8.98 -13.90 8.63
CA LYS A 37 -8.85 -12.45 8.42
C LYS A 37 -7.38 -12.08 8.41
N LEU A 38 -6.86 -11.62 7.26
CA LEU A 38 -5.45 -11.28 7.09
C LEU A 38 -5.28 -9.84 6.57
N VAL A 39 -4.29 -9.16 7.12
CA VAL A 39 -3.79 -7.90 6.57
C VAL A 39 -2.66 -8.22 5.60
N VAL A 40 -2.84 -7.86 4.35
CA VAL A 40 -1.89 -8.12 3.26
C VAL A 40 -1.33 -6.79 2.77
N ALA A 41 -0.03 -6.59 2.78
CA ALA A 41 0.56 -5.37 2.26
C ALA A 41 1.20 -5.59 0.89
N HIS A 42 1.01 -4.63 -0.01
CA HIS A 42 1.76 -4.57 -1.27
C HIS A 42 3.21 -4.20 -0.97
N CYS A 43 4.15 -5.07 -1.31
CA CYS A 43 5.56 -4.90 -1.04
C CYS A 43 6.32 -4.65 -2.34
N MET A 44 6.96 -3.49 -2.44
CA MET A 44 7.86 -3.16 -3.54
C MET A 44 9.15 -3.96 -3.36
N THR A 45 9.31 -5.01 -4.16
CA THR A 45 10.41 -5.99 -4.01
C THR A 45 11.79 -5.38 -4.22
N ASN A 46 11.86 -4.32 -5.03
CA ASN A 46 13.10 -3.60 -5.35
C ASN A 46 13.49 -2.55 -4.30
N ILE A 47 12.56 -2.15 -3.42
CA ILE A 47 12.79 -1.13 -2.39
C ILE A 47 13.19 -1.81 -1.08
N ILE A 48 14.45 -2.26 -1.03
CA ILE A 48 15.05 -2.92 0.13
C ILE A 48 16.54 -2.59 0.18
N ARG A 49 17.11 -2.42 1.38
CA ARG A 49 18.49 -2.00 1.58
C ARG A 49 19.34 -3.11 2.16
N PHE A 50 20.34 -3.58 1.40
CA PHE A 50 21.35 -4.51 1.89
C PHE A 50 22.71 -4.31 1.19
N LYS A 51 23.74 -5.00 1.65
CA LYS A 51 25.10 -4.87 1.10
C LYS A 51 25.13 -5.22 -0.39
N GLY A 52 25.61 -4.28 -1.20
CA GLY A 52 25.69 -4.45 -2.65
C GLY A 52 24.41 -4.08 -3.42
N HIS A 53 23.30 -3.86 -2.71
CA HIS A 53 22.06 -3.40 -3.30
C HIS A 53 21.73 -1.98 -2.78
N LYS A 54 21.46 -1.09 -3.68
CA LYS A 54 21.01 0.28 -3.35
C LYS A 54 19.50 0.33 -3.51
N PHE A 55 18.87 1.24 -2.79
CA PHE A 55 17.53 1.66 -3.20
C PHE A 55 17.56 2.10 -4.67
N GLU A 56 16.46 1.92 -5.37
CA GLU A 56 16.29 2.55 -6.67
C GLU A 56 16.59 4.05 -6.58
N ASP A 57 17.02 4.66 -7.68
CA ASP A 57 17.36 6.09 -7.71
C ASP A 57 16.24 6.99 -7.18
N SER A 58 14.98 6.57 -7.34
CA SER A 58 13.80 7.22 -6.80
C SER A 58 13.70 7.21 -5.26
N CYS A 59 14.46 6.33 -4.59
CA CYS A 59 14.49 6.16 -3.13
C CYS A 59 15.87 6.40 -2.55
N ASN A 60 16.81 6.92 -3.33
CA ASN A 60 18.18 7.16 -2.85
C ASN A 60 18.17 8.28 -1.79
N PRO A 61 18.60 8.02 -0.54
CA PRO A 61 18.67 9.02 0.52
C PRO A 61 19.63 10.17 0.23
N ASP A 62 20.58 10.01 -0.69
CA ASP A 62 21.41 11.12 -1.15
C ASP A 62 20.58 12.25 -1.78
N TYR A 63 19.36 11.96 -2.21
CA TYR A 63 18.39 12.96 -2.63
C TYR A 63 17.80 13.78 -1.47
N PHE A 64 17.95 13.35 -0.23
CA PHE A 64 17.58 14.16 0.95
C PHE A 64 18.59 15.27 1.27
N SER A 65 19.83 15.13 0.86
CA SER A 65 20.85 16.13 1.13
C SER A 65 20.61 17.38 0.29
N PRO A 66 20.39 18.56 0.90
CA PRO A 66 20.26 19.83 0.17
C PRO A 66 21.51 20.19 -0.63
N GLN A 67 22.66 19.62 -0.26
CA GLN A 67 23.96 19.88 -0.85
C GLN A 67 24.38 18.84 -1.89
N GLY A 68 23.66 17.74 -2.02
CA GLY A 68 24.14 16.53 -2.73
C GLY A 68 23.99 16.57 -4.25
N ASN A 69 22.95 17.17 -4.76
CA ASN A 69 22.69 17.32 -6.19
C ASN A 69 21.52 18.26 -6.45
N ILE A 70 21.24 18.57 -7.73
CA ILE A 70 20.18 19.50 -8.11
C ILE A 70 18.79 18.97 -7.78
N THR A 71 18.59 17.64 -7.78
CA THR A 71 17.34 17.01 -7.36
C THR A 71 17.11 17.16 -5.87
N ALA A 72 18.15 17.16 -5.05
CA ALA A 72 18.05 17.49 -3.64
C ALA A 72 17.68 18.97 -3.43
N ALA A 73 18.24 19.88 -4.25
CA ALA A 73 17.87 21.30 -4.23
C ALA A 73 16.37 21.50 -4.52
N ILE A 74 15.80 20.71 -5.41
CA ILE A 74 14.37 20.75 -5.71
C ILE A 74 13.52 19.83 -4.80
N GLY A 75 14.07 19.36 -3.70
CA GLY A 75 13.36 18.57 -2.69
C GLY A 75 13.49 17.05 -2.86
N GLY A 76 14.35 16.60 -3.78
CA GLY A 76 14.62 15.19 -4.01
C GLY A 76 13.48 14.43 -4.69
N LEU A 77 13.73 13.18 -5.04
CA LEU A 77 12.69 12.26 -5.54
C LEU A 77 11.91 11.62 -4.39
N THR A 78 12.53 11.48 -3.22
CA THR A 78 11.91 10.92 -2.02
C THR A 78 11.99 11.95 -0.90
N GLN A 79 10.89 12.14 -0.18
CA GLN A 79 10.80 13.05 0.95
C GLN A 79 10.86 12.32 2.30
N VAL A 80 11.03 11.02 2.29
CA VAL A 80 11.06 10.15 3.47
C VAL A 80 12.48 9.65 3.75
N LEU A 81 12.78 9.39 5.01
CA LEU A 81 14.01 8.73 5.43
C LEU A 81 13.65 7.36 6.01
N PRO A 82 13.74 6.29 5.20
CA PRO A 82 13.46 4.94 5.67
C PRO A 82 14.38 4.53 6.81
N MET A 83 13.82 3.84 7.79
CA MET A 83 14.59 3.29 8.91
C MET A 83 15.71 2.35 8.41
N GLU A 84 15.42 1.58 7.38
CA GLU A 84 16.37 0.68 6.73
C GLU A 84 17.65 1.37 6.27
N ASP A 85 17.57 2.55 5.70
CA ASP A 85 18.75 3.22 5.17
C ASP A 85 19.78 3.52 6.26
N THR A 86 19.31 3.89 7.45
CA THR A 86 20.18 4.19 8.57
C THR A 86 20.68 2.94 9.28
N LEU A 87 19.79 1.97 9.54
CA LEU A 87 20.08 0.81 10.39
C LEU A 87 20.72 -0.35 9.65
N LEU A 88 20.44 -0.51 8.37
CA LEU A 88 20.79 -1.70 7.60
C LEU A 88 21.84 -1.44 6.53
N ARG A 89 22.49 -0.29 6.54
CA ARG A 89 23.58 0.02 5.62
C ARG A 89 24.70 -1.00 5.79
N GLY A 90 24.91 -1.84 4.75
CA GLY A 90 25.90 -2.91 4.76
C GLY A 90 25.45 -4.21 5.43
N ALA A 91 24.21 -4.32 5.86
CA ALA A 91 23.61 -5.58 6.32
C ALA A 91 23.53 -6.63 5.19
N SER A 92 23.49 -7.91 5.54
CA SER A 92 23.18 -8.97 4.59
C SER A 92 21.70 -8.92 4.16
N LEU A 93 21.38 -9.50 3.01
CA LEU A 93 19.97 -9.62 2.58
C LEU A 93 19.11 -10.30 3.65
N ASP A 94 19.57 -11.39 4.25
CA ASP A 94 18.82 -12.09 5.29
C ASP A 94 18.62 -11.24 6.55
N SER A 95 19.61 -10.43 6.94
CA SER A 95 19.47 -9.51 8.08
C SER A 95 18.44 -8.42 7.81
N THR A 96 18.42 -7.88 6.60
CA THR A 96 17.45 -6.87 6.18
C THR A 96 16.05 -7.47 6.13
N VAL A 97 15.88 -8.62 5.50
CA VAL A 97 14.58 -9.32 5.43
C VAL A 97 14.07 -9.68 6.83
N ALA A 98 14.97 -10.07 7.75
CA ALA A 98 14.60 -10.33 9.15
C ALA A 98 14.05 -9.07 9.85
N PHE A 99 14.67 -7.92 9.60
CA PHE A 99 14.18 -6.63 10.09
C PHE A 99 12.82 -6.28 9.48
N GLU A 100 12.69 -6.37 8.15
CA GLU A 100 11.45 -6.10 7.42
C GLU A 100 10.28 -6.92 7.93
N LEU A 101 10.46 -8.23 8.11
CA LEU A 101 9.43 -9.12 8.63
C LEU A 101 9.01 -8.76 10.07
N ARG A 102 9.97 -8.41 10.93
CA ARG A 102 9.68 -7.98 12.31
C ARG A 102 8.94 -6.65 12.33
N ALA A 103 9.39 -5.68 11.53
CA ALA A 103 8.75 -4.38 11.41
C ALA A 103 7.32 -4.51 10.85
N ALA A 104 7.13 -5.31 9.81
CA ALA A 104 5.81 -5.57 9.22
C ALA A 104 4.86 -6.24 10.24
N ARG A 105 5.35 -7.23 11.00
CA ARG A 105 4.57 -7.86 12.07
C ARG A 105 4.19 -6.89 13.18
N ALA A 106 5.14 -6.07 13.63
CA ALA A 106 4.90 -5.02 14.62
C ALA A 106 3.84 -4.02 14.12
N SER A 107 3.86 -3.71 12.83
CA SER A 107 2.89 -2.85 12.16
C SER A 107 1.52 -3.50 11.93
N GLY A 108 1.37 -4.79 12.19
CA GLY A 108 0.09 -5.50 12.06
C GLY A 108 -0.10 -6.26 10.75
N ILE A 109 0.90 -6.33 9.88
CA ILE A 109 0.84 -7.06 8.61
C ILE A 109 0.97 -8.57 8.84
N ASP A 110 0.20 -9.36 8.09
CA ASP A 110 0.21 -10.82 8.13
C ASP A 110 0.81 -11.46 6.88
N ALA A 111 0.81 -10.72 5.76
CA ALA A 111 1.29 -11.23 4.47
C ALA A 111 1.81 -10.11 3.57
N PHE A 112 2.72 -10.46 2.66
CA PHE A 112 3.10 -9.61 1.55
C PHE A 112 2.59 -10.17 0.22
N GLN A 113 2.09 -9.27 -0.64
CA GLN A 113 1.97 -9.47 -2.07
C GLN A 113 3.10 -8.70 -2.74
N PHE A 114 4.04 -9.42 -3.32
CA PHE A 114 5.23 -8.82 -3.92
C PHE A 114 4.90 -8.15 -5.24
N TYR A 115 5.28 -6.89 -5.40
CA TYR A 115 5.35 -6.25 -6.71
C TYR A 115 6.23 -7.10 -7.64
N TYR A 116 5.64 -7.63 -8.70
CA TYR A 116 6.26 -8.62 -9.55
C TYR A 116 6.12 -8.25 -11.04
N PRO A 117 7.01 -7.38 -11.56
CA PRO A 117 6.99 -6.95 -12.94
C PRO A 117 7.73 -7.91 -13.86
N LEU A 118 7.47 -7.79 -15.16
CA LEU A 118 8.08 -8.66 -16.17
C LEU A 118 9.55 -8.36 -16.46
N HIS A 119 9.96 -7.11 -16.33
CA HIS A 119 11.20 -6.60 -16.93
C HIS A 119 12.49 -6.95 -16.20
N THR A 120 12.43 -7.58 -15.03
CA THR A 120 13.63 -8.00 -14.30
C THR A 120 13.37 -9.25 -13.44
N ASP A 121 14.36 -10.13 -13.36
CA ASP A 121 14.42 -11.27 -12.46
C ASP A 121 15.40 -11.05 -11.29
N ALA A 122 16.06 -9.89 -11.24
CA ALA A 122 17.02 -9.56 -10.20
C ALA A 122 16.43 -9.55 -8.77
N TRP A 123 15.09 -9.52 -8.65
CA TRP A 123 14.40 -9.48 -7.36
C TRP A 123 13.89 -10.84 -6.90
N ASP A 124 14.03 -11.86 -7.70
CA ASP A 124 13.56 -13.21 -7.37
C ASP A 124 14.29 -13.75 -6.12
N GLU A 125 15.61 -13.51 -6.01
CA GLU A 125 16.40 -13.83 -4.81
C GLU A 125 15.87 -13.14 -3.53
N ILE A 126 15.37 -11.92 -3.67
CA ILE A 126 14.80 -11.17 -2.54
C ILE A 126 13.53 -11.88 -2.05
N ILE A 127 12.66 -12.30 -2.97
CA ILE A 127 11.45 -13.06 -2.63
C ILE A 127 11.80 -14.37 -1.94
N GLU A 128 12.74 -15.13 -2.48
CA GLU A 128 13.25 -16.38 -1.88
C GLU A 128 13.80 -16.16 -0.46
N ALA A 129 14.51 -15.03 -0.25
CA ALA A 129 15.01 -14.67 1.07
C ALA A 129 13.89 -14.44 2.09
N TYR A 130 12.75 -13.86 1.69
CA TYR A 130 11.61 -13.70 2.60
C TYR A 130 11.07 -15.05 3.09
N PHE A 131 10.95 -16.06 2.22
CA PHE A 131 10.56 -17.41 2.62
C PHE A 131 11.59 -18.03 3.56
N ARG A 132 12.85 -18.05 3.14
CA ARG A 132 13.97 -18.64 3.89
C ARG A 132 14.10 -18.06 5.29
N VAL A 133 14.10 -16.74 5.41
CA VAL A 133 14.26 -16.04 6.70
C VAL A 133 13.02 -16.20 7.58
N SER A 134 11.83 -16.14 6.99
CA SER A 134 10.58 -16.36 7.70
C SER A 134 10.51 -17.76 8.30
N ASP A 135 10.99 -18.79 7.56
CA ASP A 135 11.09 -20.16 8.05
C ASP A 135 12.13 -20.29 9.17
N ALA A 136 13.34 -19.76 8.94
CA ALA A 136 14.45 -19.84 9.89
C ALA A 136 14.14 -19.16 11.23
N LEU A 137 13.41 -18.05 11.21
CA LEU A 137 13.03 -17.28 12.40
C LEU A 137 11.66 -17.65 12.97
N HIS A 138 10.97 -18.62 12.35
CA HIS A 138 9.61 -19.03 12.74
C HIS A 138 8.60 -17.86 12.79
N ILE A 139 8.80 -16.84 11.94
CA ILE A 139 7.86 -15.70 11.86
C ILE A 139 6.63 -16.15 11.08
N PRO A 140 5.41 -16.11 11.65
CA PRO A 140 4.19 -16.51 10.96
C PRO A 140 3.78 -15.42 9.96
N PHE A 141 4.28 -15.56 8.73
CA PHE A 141 4.03 -14.61 7.64
C PHE A 141 3.70 -15.37 6.36
N SER A 142 2.84 -14.81 5.50
CA SER A 142 2.49 -15.42 4.23
C SER A 142 2.92 -14.54 3.05
N PHE A 143 3.11 -15.16 1.88
CA PHE A 143 3.63 -14.49 0.69
C PHE A 143 2.85 -14.87 -0.55
N THR A 144 2.76 -13.94 -1.49
CA THR A 144 2.22 -14.17 -2.82
C THR A 144 2.74 -13.14 -3.81
N PHE A 145 2.35 -13.31 -5.09
CA PHE A 145 2.72 -12.41 -6.16
C PHE A 145 1.60 -11.38 -6.42
N CYS A 146 2.01 -10.17 -6.75
CA CYS A 146 1.19 -9.19 -7.44
C CYS A 146 1.76 -9.02 -8.84
N ILE A 147 1.12 -9.63 -9.84
CA ILE A 147 1.52 -9.49 -11.23
C ILE A 147 1.31 -8.04 -11.65
N SER A 148 2.42 -7.36 -11.94
CA SER A 148 2.44 -5.93 -12.13
C SER A 148 3.09 -5.55 -13.47
N HIS A 149 2.51 -4.56 -14.16
CA HIS A 149 3.03 -4.03 -15.41
C HIS A 149 3.54 -5.06 -16.42
N PRO A 150 2.76 -6.11 -16.73
CA PRO A 150 3.15 -7.05 -17.77
C PRO A 150 3.10 -6.34 -19.13
N SER A 151 4.26 -6.02 -19.70
CA SER A 151 4.36 -5.26 -20.94
C SER A 151 5.49 -5.76 -21.82
N GLY A 152 5.39 -5.45 -23.11
CA GLY A 152 6.37 -5.86 -24.12
C GLY A 152 6.14 -7.27 -24.69
N GLY A 153 6.54 -7.49 -25.93
CA GLY A 153 6.37 -8.77 -26.62
C GLY A 153 4.91 -9.18 -26.85
N THR A 154 4.72 -10.44 -27.20
CA THR A 154 3.39 -11.06 -27.36
C THR A 154 2.86 -11.58 -26.00
N GLN A 155 1.57 -11.89 -25.95
CA GLN A 155 0.99 -12.55 -24.77
C GLN A 155 1.74 -13.84 -24.41
N ASP A 156 2.05 -14.69 -25.37
CA ASP A 156 2.77 -15.95 -25.11
C ASP A 156 4.16 -15.72 -24.52
N TYR A 157 4.86 -14.67 -24.96
CA TYR A 157 6.14 -14.27 -24.37
C TYR A 157 5.96 -13.83 -22.93
N ARG A 158 5.01 -12.92 -22.63
CA ARG A 158 4.78 -12.43 -21.27
C ARG A 158 4.38 -13.55 -20.32
N VAL A 159 3.44 -14.39 -20.74
CA VAL A 159 2.97 -15.54 -19.97
C VAL A 159 4.10 -16.53 -19.72
N GLY A 160 4.86 -16.88 -20.77
CA GLY A 160 5.99 -17.81 -20.67
C GLY A 160 7.09 -17.31 -19.73
N GLU A 161 7.41 -16.02 -19.79
CA GLU A 161 8.45 -15.44 -18.95
C GLU A 161 8.04 -15.38 -17.47
N PHE A 162 6.79 -14.96 -17.16
CA PHE A 162 6.27 -15.04 -15.81
C PHE A 162 6.22 -16.49 -15.30
N ALA A 163 5.75 -17.42 -16.12
CA ALA A 163 5.68 -18.83 -15.73
C ALA A 163 7.06 -19.40 -15.42
N ARG A 164 8.05 -19.11 -16.24
CA ARG A 164 9.46 -19.55 -16.02
C ARG A 164 9.98 -19.07 -14.66
N ARG A 165 9.81 -17.79 -14.36
CA ARG A 165 10.28 -17.17 -13.12
C ARG A 165 9.53 -17.65 -11.90
N ILE A 166 8.20 -17.68 -11.95
CA ILE A 166 7.35 -18.15 -10.85
C ILE A 166 7.64 -19.63 -10.54
N ASN A 167 7.78 -20.48 -11.57
CA ASN A 167 8.16 -21.88 -11.39
C ASN A 167 9.49 -22.01 -10.66
N ARG A 168 10.51 -21.25 -11.07
CA ARG A 168 11.81 -21.27 -10.39
C ARG A 168 11.68 -20.94 -8.90
N ILE A 169 11.05 -19.83 -8.57
CA ILE A 169 10.85 -19.43 -7.16
C ILE A 169 10.07 -20.51 -6.39
N MET A 170 8.98 -21.01 -6.96
CA MET A 170 8.15 -22.02 -6.30
C MET A 170 8.88 -23.35 -6.09
N ASP A 171 9.75 -23.72 -7.02
CA ASP A 171 10.56 -24.94 -6.90
C ASP A 171 11.68 -24.75 -5.84
N ASP A 172 12.33 -23.57 -5.81
CA ASP A 172 13.39 -23.23 -4.86
C ASP A 172 12.89 -23.12 -3.41
N VAL A 173 11.72 -22.47 -3.19
CA VAL A 173 11.15 -22.33 -1.84
C VAL A 173 10.23 -23.49 -1.44
N GLY A 174 9.89 -24.37 -2.38
CA GLY A 174 8.94 -25.49 -2.21
C GLY A 174 7.49 -25.08 -2.52
N ARG A 175 6.87 -25.78 -3.49
CA ARG A 175 5.47 -25.53 -3.89
C ARG A 175 4.47 -25.72 -2.75
N ASN A 176 4.76 -26.63 -1.83
CA ASN A 176 3.93 -26.93 -0.66
C ASN A 176 4.35 -26.13 0.58
N ASN A 177 5.23 -25.13 0.46
CA ASN A 177 5.62 -24.30 1.59
C ASN A 177 4.36 -23.64 2.19
N PRO A 178 4.10 -23.81 3.50
CA PRO A 178 2.87 -23.31 4.14
C PRO A 178 2.76 -21.79 4.19
N ARG A 179 3.81 -21.08 3.78
CA ARG A 179 3.83 -19.61 3.71
C ARG A 179 3.24 -19.05 2.43
N TRP A 180 3.02 -19.89 1.41
CA TRP A 180 2.24 -19.44 0.26
C TRP A 180 0.84 -19.01 0.71
N LEU A 181 0.42 -17.82 0.29
CA LEU A 181 -0.93 -17.33 0.56
C LEU A 181 -1.92 -18.08 -0.32
N ARG A 182 -2.66 -19.00 0.27
CA ARG A 182 -3.60 -19.88 -0.43
C ARG A 182 -5.01 -19.77 0.13
N THR A 183 -5.97 -20.09 -0.71
CA THR A 183 -7.37 -20.32 -0.32
C THR A 183 -7.50 -21.66 0.43
N PRO A 184 -8.60 -21.88 1.17
CA PRO A 184 -8.83 -23.16 1.84
C PRO A 184 -8.84 -24.38 0.93
N ASP A 185 -9.23 -24.23 -0.34
CA ASP A 185 -9.21 -25.27 -1.37
C ASP A 185 -7.87 -25.40 -2.11
N GLY A 186 -6.83 -24.69 -1.63
CA GLY A 186 -5.45 -24.81 -2.07
C GLY A 186 -5.05 -23.93 -3.28
N ARG A 187 -5.94 -23.09 -3.81
CA ARG A 187 -5.58 -22.16 -4.89
C ARG A 187 -4.59 -21.11 -4.38
N LEU A 188 -3.55 -20.79 -5.17
CA LEU A 188 -2.65 -19.68 -4.88
C LEU A 188 -3.38 -18.35 -5.11
N ILE A 189 -3.46 -17.52 -4.09
CA ILE A 189 -4.00 -16.16 -4.23
C ILE A 189 -2.97 -15.33 -4.99
N VAL A 190 -3.38 -14.68 -6.09
CA VAL A 190 -2.52 -13.85 -6.92
C VAL A 190 -3.19 -12.49 -7.12
N TYR A 191 -2.48 -11.44 -6.81
CA TYR A 191 -2.96 -10.08 -7.04
C TYR A 191 -2.60 -9.59 -8.43
N LEU A 192 -3.44 -8.74 -8.97
CA LEU A 192 -3.20 -8.03 -10.21
C LEU A 192 -3.10 -6.54 -9.90
N TRP A 193 -2.08 -5.90 -10.45
CA TRP A 193 -1.96 -4.45 -10.50
C TRP A 193 -1.53 -4.06 -11.92
N SER A 194 -2.41 -3.34 -12.65
CA SER A 194 -2.27 -3.18 -14.10
C SER A 194 -2.15 -4.52 -14.84
N GLY A 195 -2.70 -5.58 -14.26
CA GLY A 195 -2.54 -6.97 -14.74
C GLY A 195 -3.18 -7.25 -16.09
N ALA A 196 -4.08 -6.39 -16.57
CA ALA A 196 -4.68 -6.48 -17.90
C ALA A 196 -3.63 -6.50 -19.03
N GLY A 197 -2.45 -5.91 -18.82
CA GLY A 197 -1.35 -5.93 -19.77
C GLY A 197 -0.76 -7.33 -20.04
N LEU A 198 -1.11 -8.36 -19.26
CA LEU A 198 -0.72 -9.73 -19.57
C LEU A 198 -1.37 -10.24 -20.87
N ALA A 199 -2.59 -9.78 -21.16
CA ALA A 199 -3.35 -10.20 -22.33
C ALA A 199 -3.09 -9.30 -23.56
N ASP A 200 -3.15 -9.90 -24.75
CA ASP A 200 -3.39 -9.17 -25.99
C ASP A 200 -4.90 -9.02 -26.15
N ILE A 201 -5.39 -7.79 -26.04
CA ILE A 201 -6.81 -7.49 -26.18
C ILE A 201 -7.05 -6.95 -27.59
N PRO A 202 -7.66 -7.74 -28.50
CA PRO A 202 -7.95 -7.27 -29.86
C PRO A 202 -8.89 -6.06 -29.84
N ALA A 203 -8.71 -5.15 -30.78
CA ALA A 203 -9.66 -4.07 -30.99
C ALA A 203 -11.05 -4.65 -31.28
N GLY A 204 -12.06 -4.21 -30.53
CA GLY A 204 -13.43 -4.71 -30.66
C GLY A 204 -13.69 -6.07 -29.98
N ALA A 205 -12.79 -6.54 -29.12
CA ALA A 205 -13.06 -7.72 -28.29
C ALA A 205 -14.38 -7.54 -27.51
N PRO A 206 -15.31 -8.50 -27.57
CA PRO A 206 -16.62 -8.35 -26.90
C PRO A 206 -16.51 -8.32 -25.37
N SER A 207 -15.48 -8.92 -24.82
CA SER A 207 -15.15 -8.89 -23.39
C SER A 207 -13.63 -8.79 -23.20
N PRO A 208 -13.12 -7.60 -22.83
CA PRO A 208 -11.74 -7.45 -22.41
C PRO A 208 -11.39 -8.35 -21.21
N ALA A 209 -12.30 -8.49 -20.26
CA ALA A 209 -12.11 -9.33 -19.08
C ALA A 209 -11.91 -10.81 -19.45
N PHE A 210 -12.60 -11.31 -20.47
CA PHE A 210 -12.37 -12.66 -21.01
C PHE A 210 -10.93 -12.86 -21.49
N CYS A 211 -10.40 -11.88 -22.26
CA CYS A 211 -9.02 -11.95 -22.74
C CYS A 211 -8.03 -12.00 -21.59
N VAL A 212 -8.20 -11.14 -20.59
CA VAL A 212 -7.35 -11.11 -19.38
C VAL A 212 -7.44 -12.44 -18.63
N ALA A 213 -8.66 -12.93 -18.37
CA ALA A 213 -8.86 -14.19 -17.66
C ALA A 213 -8.22 -15.38 -18.39
N ARG A 214 -8.29 -15.41 -19.73
CA ARG A 214 -7.65 -16.44 -20.55
C ARG A 214 -6.12 -16.39 -20.43
N ALA A 215 -5.52 -15.20 -20.40
CA ALA A 215 -4.08 -15.04 -20.21
C ALA A 215 -3.65 -15.53 -18.81
N PHE A 216 -4.41 -15.19 -17.75
CA PHE A 216 -4.13 -15.70 -16.40
C PHE A 216 -4.37 -17.20 -16.27
N LYS A 217 -5.35 -17.76 -16.97
CA LYS A 217 -5.50 -19.22 -17.04
C LYS A 217 -4.30 -19.89 -17.70
N GLN A 218 -3.82 -19.33 -18.82
CA GLN A 218 -2.63 -19.83 -19.52
C GLN A 218 -1.39 -19.75 -18.60
N LEU A 219 -1.25 -18.66 -17.83
CA LEU A 219 -0.18 -18.54 -16.83
C LEU A 219 -0.31 -19.61 -15.74
N ALA A 220 -1.49 -19.80 -15.17
CA ALA A 220 -1.74 -20.80 -14.14
C ALA A 220 -1.40 -22.22 -14.61
N ASP A 221 -1.79 -22.56 -15.86
CA ASP A 221 -1.48 -23.85 -16.46
C ASP A 221 0.03 -24.09 -16.63
N GLN A 222 0.76 -23.05 -17.06
CA GLN A 222 2.22 -23.13 -17.22
C GLN A 222 2.97 -23.12 -15.88
N VAL A 223 2.38 -22.52 -14.85
CA VAL A 223 2.92 -22.56 -13.47
C VAL A 223 2.55 -23.88 -12.77
N HIS A 224 1.63 -24.67 -13.32
CA HIS A 224 1.09 -25.89 -12.72
C HIS A 224 0.40 -25.64 -11.37
N GLU A 225 -0.27 -24.49 -11.23
CA GLU A 225 -1.00 -24.09 -10.04
C GLU A 225 -2.42 -23.65 -10.39
N ARG A 226 -3.35 -23.79 -9.43
CA ARG A 226 -4.65 -23.14 -9.53
C ARG A 226 -4.56 -21.77 -8.90
N PHE A 227 -5.01 -20.73 -9.59
CA PHE A 227 -5.00 -19.35 -9.08
C PHE A 227 -6.39 -18.93 -8.56
N ALA A 228 -6.38 -18.10 -7.53
CA ALA A 228 -7.47 -17.24 -7.12
C ALA A 228 -7.02 -15.79 -7.31
N CYS A 229 -7.43 -15.18 -8.44
CA CYS A 229 -6.96 -13.86 -8.81
C CYS A 229 -7.80 -12.77 -8.15
N ILE A 230 -7.14 -11.76 -7.57
CA ILE A 230 -7.75 -10.54 -7.03
C ILE A 230 -7.48 -9.40 -8.01
N TYR A 231 -8.53 -8.96 -8.72
CA TYR A 231 -8.43 -7.98 -9.79
C TYR A 231 -8.38 -6.55 -9.25
N ASP A 232 -7.53 -5.70 -9.84
CA ASP A 232 -7.41 -4.28 -9.47
C ASP A 232 -8.52 -3.43 -10.08
N ILE A 233 -9.18 -2.65 -9.23
CA ILE A 233 -10.23 -1.70 -9.60
C ILE A 233 -9.71 -0.28 -9.42
N ASN A 234 -9.91 0.55 -10.43
CA ASN A 234 -9.60 1.96 -10.40
C ASN A 234 -10.87 2.84 -10.48
N GLU A 235 -10.70 4.13 -10.38
CA GLU A 235 -11.79 5.12 -10.39
C GLU A 235 -12.61 5.14 -11.69
N GLN A 236 -12.10 4.60 -12.78
CA GLN A 236 -12.77 4.59 -14.09
C GLN A 236 -13.69 3.37 -14.28
N ILE A 237 -13.82 2.52 -13.25
CA ILE A 237 -14.69 1.36 -13.31
C ILE A 237 -16.16 1.78 -13.41
N THR A 238 -16.86 1.18 -14.33
CA THR A 238 -18.32 1.32 -14.43
C THR A 238 -18.99 0.01 -14.00
N PRO A 239 -20.29 0.03 -13.59
CA PRO A 239 -21.00 -1.19 -13.24
C PRO A 239 -20.92 -2.28 -14.34
N ALA A 240 -21.01 -1.88 -15.62
CA ALA A 240 -20.93 -2.81 -16.73
C ALA A 240 -19.55 -3.47 -16.84
N LYS A 241 -18.46 -2.68 -16.74
CA LYS A 241 -17.09 -3.21 -16.75
C LYS A 241 -16.83 -4.09 -15.52
N LEU A 242 -17.30 -3.67 -14.34
CA LEU A 242 -17.14 -4.47 -13.13
C LEU A 242 -17.83 -5.82 -13.27
N ASN A 243 -19.06 -5.85 -13.79
CA ASN A 243 -19.78 -7.08 -14.03
C ASN A 243 -19.05 -8.00 -15.02
N ASP A 244 -18.48 -7.46 -16.10
CA ASP A 244 -17.67 -8.23 -17.06
C ASP A 244 -16.45 -8.87 -16.36
N PHE A 245 -15.73 -8.15 -15.51
CA PHE A 245 -14.61 -8.72 -14.74
C PHE A 245 -15.06 -9.78 -13.72
N LEU A 246 -16.15 -9.52 -13.00
CA LEU A 246 -16.66 -10.47 -12.00
C LEU A 246 -17.29 -11.73 -12.61
N ASP A 247 -17.49 -11.79 -13.93
CA ASP A 247 -17.80 -13.05 -14.61
C ASP A 247 -16.63 -14.04 -14.58
N TYR A 248 -15.39 -13.55 -14.49
CA TYR A 248 -14.18 -14.36 -14.61
C TYR A 248 -13.28 -14.33 -13.38
N PHE A 249 -13.35 -13.30 -12.55
CA PHE A 249 -12.50 -13.14 -11.37
C PHE A 249 -13.29 -13.32 -10.08
N PRO A 250 -12.77 -14.10 -9.10
CA PRO A 250 -13.47 -14.39 -7.85
C PRO A 250 -13.48 -13.19 -6.89
N ALA A 251 -12.56 -12.24 -7.08
CA ALA A 251 -12.34 -11.15 -6.15
C ALA A 251 -11.78 -9.90 -6.83
N CYS A 252 -11.93 -8.77 -6.15
CA CYS A 252 -11.30 -7.52 -6.54
C CYS A 252 -10.85 -6.70 -5.32
N TRP A 253 -9.94 -5.75 -5.56
CA TRP A 253 -9.46 -4.77 -4.62
C TRP A 253 -9.39 -3.39 -5.27
N ILE A 254 -9.33 -2.35 -4.44
CA ILE A 254 -9.25 -0.96 -4.92
C ILE A 254 -7.86 -0.40 -4.56
N TRP A 255 -7.19 0.24 -5.52
CA TRP A 255 -5.94 0.94 -5.27
C TRP A 255 -6.19 2.27 -4.50
N THR A 256 -5.29 3.22 -4.50
CA THR A 256 -5.30 4.48 -3.72
C THR A 256 -6.48 5.42 -4.00
N LEU A 257 -7.70 5.04 -3.63
CA LEU A 257 -8.89 5.90 -3.69
C LEU A 257 -9.31 6.33 -2.29
N PRO A 258 -9.29 7.64 -1.97
CA PRO A 258 -9.68 8.12 -0.66
C PRO A 258 -11.16 7.92 -0.37
N TYR A 259 -11.48 7.75 0.90
CA TYR A 259 -12.85 7.61 1.38
C TYR A 259 -13.54 8.98 1.41
N HIS A 260 -14.65 9.10 0.71
CA HIS A 260 -15.50 10.30 0.69
C HIS A 260 -16.94 9.93 0.43
N GLU A 261 -17.85 10.91 0.50
CA GLU A 261 -19.22 10.72 0.05
C GLU A 261 -19.24 10.33 -1.44
N GLY A 262 -19.93 9.25 -1.78
CA GLY A 262 -19.89 8.67 -3.13
C GLY A 262 -18.68 7.78 -3.43
N TYR A 263 -17.94 7.36 -2.41
CA TYR A 263 -16.82 6.44 -2.57
C TYR A 263 -17.21 5.20 -3.39
N ILE A 264 -16.49 4.96 -4.46
CA ILE A 264 -16.78 3.91 -5.44
C ILE A 264 -16.80 2.50 -4.82
N GLY A 265 -16.09 2.30 -3.72
CA GLY A 265 -16.10 1.06 -2.96
C GLY A 265 -17.49 0.60 -2.54
N ASN A 266 -18.45 1.53 -2.36
CA ASN A 266 -19.84 1.16 -2.07
C ASN A 266 -20.46 0.36 -3.23
N MET A 267 -20.32 0.84 -4.46
CA MET A 267 -20.80 0.17 -5.67
C MET A 267 -20.07 -1.16 -5.87
N VAL A 268 -18.72 -1.15 -5.74
CA VAL A 268 -17.90 -2.34 -5.95
C VAL A 268 -18.26 -3.44 -4.94
N ALA A 269 -18.36 -3.10 -3.65
CA ALA A 269 -18.71 -4.08 -2.61
C ALA A 269 -20.13 -4.63 -2.78
N ALA A 270 -21.10 -3.78 -3.14
CA ALA A 270 -22.48 -4.20 -3.40
C ALA A 270 -22.53 -5.17 -4.59
N THR A 271 -21.90 -4.82 -5.71
CA THR A 271 -21.88 -5.69 -6.90
C THR A 271 -21.16 -7.02 -6.61
N CYS A 272 -20.07 -7.01 -5.84
CA CYS A 272 -19.43 -8.26 -5.41
C CYS A 272 -20.38 -9.13 -4.60
N ALA A 273 -21.11 -8.55 -3.64
CA ALA A 273 -22.08 -9.29 -2.82
C ALA A 273 -23.23 -9.89 -3.67
N GLU A 274 -23.82 -9.11 -4.57
CA GLU A 274 -24.87 -9.56 -5.49
C GLU A 274 -24.42 -10.73 -6.39
N ARG A 275 -23.17 -10.70 -6.79
CA ARG A 275 -22.59 -11.72 -7.68
C ARG A 275 -21.89 -12.87 -6.95
N HIS A 276 -21.97 -12.92 -5.64
CA HIS A 276 -21.24 -13.91 -4.83
C HIS A 276 -19.74 -13.91 -5.12
N ARG A 277 -19.14 -12.71 -5.18
CA ARG A 277 -17.70 -12.48 -5.34
C ARG A 277 -17.13 -11.82 -4.10
N THR A 278 -15.84 -11.91 -3.94
CA THR A 278 -15.18 -11.33 -2.76
C THR A 278 -14.70 -9.91 -3.06
N PHE A 279 -15.21 -8.96 -2.27
CA PHE A 279 -14.57 -7.65 -2.14
C PHE A 279 -13.50 -7.74 -1.05
N THR A 280 -12.28 -7.28 -1.34
CA THR A 280 -11.23 -7.14 -0.34
C THR A 280 -11.08 -5.67 0.02
N GLY A 281 -10.97 -5.36 1.33
CA GLY A 281 -10.75 -3.99 1.80
C GLY A 281 -9.38 -3.47 1.38
N SER A 282 -9.23 -2.16 1.28
CA SER A 282 -7.94 -1.52 1.02
C SER A 282 -7.81 -0.26 1.86
N ALA A 283 -6.61 0.03 2.36
CA ALA A 283 -6.30 1.25 3.08
C ALA A 283 -4.90 1.75 2.73
N PHE A 284 -4.71 3.06 2.70
CA PHE A 284 -3.42 3.70 2.51
C PHE A 284 -3.28 4.91 3.45
N CYS A 285 -2.05 5.15 3.88
CA CYS A 285 -1.75 6.17 4.88
C CYS A 285 -1.83 7.58 4.32
N ASP A 286 -1.14 7.79 3.20
CA ASP A 286 -0.93 9.07 2.56
C ASP A 286 -0.73 8.86 1.06
N PHE A 287 -0.53 9.90 0.30
CA PHE A 287 0.00 9.84 -1.06
C PHE A 287 0.65 11.17 -1.41
N TYR A 288 1.91 11.11 -1.72
CA TYR A 288 2.67 12.26 -2.19
C TYR A 288 3.71 11.78 -3.19
N THR A 289 3.48 12.04 -4.47
CA THR A 289 4.49 11.64 -5.45
C THR A 289 5.68 12.57 -5.41
N SER A 290 6.85 12.00 -5.14
CA SER A 290 8.12 12.69 -5.29
C SER A 290 8.56 12.82 -6.76
N LYS A 291 7.89 12.13 -7.67
CA LYS A 291 8.13 12.20 -9.10
C LYS A 291 7.78 13.57 -9.63
N LEU A 292 8.68 14.16 -10.40
CA LEU A 292 8.43 15.42 -11.08
C LEU A 292 7.41 15.21 -12.19
N LEU A 293 6.42 16.10 -12.25
CA LEU A 293 5.42 16.07 -13.32
C LEU A 293 5.85 17.05 -14.42
N ALA A 294 6.31 16.54 -15.55
CA ALA A 294 6.38 17.33 -16.75
C ALA A 294 5.00 17.45 -17.38
N LYS A 295 4.70 18.60 -17.97
CA LYS A 295 3.48 18.80 -18.75
C LYS A 295 3.40 17.74 -19.87
N GLY A 296 2.51 16.78 -19.71
CA GLY A 296 2.28 15.69 -20.67
C GLY A 296 3.17 14.46 -20.55
N THR A 297 4.07 14.38 -19.57
CA THR A 297 4.87 13.18 -19.30
C THR A 297 4.80 12.80 -17.83
N TRP A 298 4.73 11.50 -17.57
CA TRP A 298 4.89 10.92 -16.25
C TRP A 298 6.34 10.45 -16.11
N ASN A 299 6.96 10.70 -14.95
CA ASN A 299 8.24 10.13 -14.59
C ASN A 299 9.48 10.82 -15.21
N ILE A 300 9.78 12.03 -14.77
CA ILE A 300 11.13 12.57 -14.88
C ILE A 300 11.88 12.21 -13.59
N TYR A 301 12.86 11.34 -13.71
CA TYR A 301 13.64 10.82 -12.58
C TYR A 301 14.98 11.52 -12.39
N SER A 302 15.37 12.41 -13.30
CA SER A 302 16.65 13.11 -13.23
C SER A 302 16.52 14.62 -13.43
N ALA A 303 17.49 15.36 -12.91
CA ALA A 303 17.58 16.80 -13.12
C ALA A 303 17.85 17.15 -14.58
N GLU A 304 18.64 16.32 -15.28
CA GLU A 304 18.90 16.46 -16.70
C GLU A 304 17.60 16.33 -17.51
N GLY A 305 16.80 15.29 -17.22
CA GLY A 305 15.51 15.11 -17.86
C GLY A 305 14.54 16.26 -17.58
N ALA A 306 14.57 16.85 -16.38
CA ALA A 306 13.78 18.04 -16.06
C ALA A 306 14.25 19.27 -16.85
N ALA A 307 15.56 19.48 -16.98
CA ALA A 307 16.14 20.58 -17.76
C ALA A 307 15.87 20.40 -19.25
N GLU A 308 16.03 19.21 -19.80
CA GLU A 308 15.72 18.88 -21.20
C GLU A 308 14.23 19.10 -21.52
N ALA A 309 13.35 18.86 -20.56
CA ALA A 309 11.91 19.13 -20.70
C ALA A 309 11.55 20.62 -20.51
N GLY A 310 12.53 21.49 -20.26
CA GLY A 310 12.31 22.94 -20.05
C GLY A 310 11.54 23.26 -18.77
N LEU A 311 11.68 22.43 -17.73
CA LEU A 311 10.97 22.58 -16.49
C LEU A 311 11.78 23.45 -15.50
N GLU A 312 11.40 24.69 -15.40
CA GLU A 312 11.83 25.57 -14.30
C GLU A 312 11.04 25.31 -13.00
N LYS A 313 9.84 24.74 -13.14
CA LYS A 313 8.92 24.39 -12.05
C LYS A 313 8.29 23.07 -12.36
N SER A 314 8.31 22.16 -11.41
CA SER A 314 7.60 20.90 -11.49
C SER A 314 6.50 20.84 -10.45
N ASP A 315 5.28 20.58 -10.90
CA ASP A 315 4.16 20.33 -10.02
C ASP A 315 4.29 18.91 -9.45
N ARG A 316 4.02 18.77 -8.15
CA ARG A 316 3.92 17.48 -7.48
C ARG A 316 2.49 17.25 -7.03
N LYS A 317 2.03 16.03 -7.17
CA LYS A 317 0.68 15.66 -6.73
C LYS A 317 0.70 15.09 -5.32
N TYR A 318 -0.31 15.43 -4.55
CA TYR A 318 -0.65 14.72 -3.32
C TYR A 318 -2.15 14.47 -3.26
N ILE A 319 -2.54 13.38 -2.60
CA ILE A 319 -3.95 13.11 -2.30
C ILE A 319 -4.25 13.69 -0.92
N VAL A 320 -5.33 14.47 -0.82
CA VAL A 320 -5.80 14.96 0.46
C VAL A 320 -6.42 13.81 1.24
N THR A 321 -5.82 13.44 2.37
CA THR A 321 -6.23 12.30 3.19
C THR A 321 -6.90 12.70 4.50
N GLY A 322 -6.83 14.00 4.85
CA GLY A 322 -7.37 14.51 6.12
C GLY A 322 -6.66 13.93 7.34
N LEU A 323 -5.33 13.80 7.26
CA LEU A 323 -4.48 13.20 8.29
C LEU A 323 -4.77 11.68 8.45
N SER A 324 -5.20 11.21 9.62
CA SER A 324 -5.56 9.80 9.80
C SER A 324 -6.97 9.45 9.33
N TYR A 325 -7.78 10.44 8.92
CA TYR A 325 -9.20 10.25 8.59
C TYR A 325 -9.40 9.20 7.49
N ASN A 326 -8.73 9.37 6.35
CA ASN A 326 -8.84 8.44 5.22
C ASN A 326 -8.48 7.01 5.62
N PHE A 327 -7.35 6.82 6.28
CA PHE A 327 -6.88 5.50 6.71
C PHE A 327 -7.88 4.80 7.63
N ARG A 328 -8.37 5.53 8.64
CA ARG A 328 -9.39 5.01 9.57
C ARG A 328 -10.69 4.66 8.82
N LYS A 329 -11.17 5.55 7.95
CA LYS A 329 -12.43 5.34 7.22
C LYS A 329 -12.38 4.17 6.26
N LEU A 330 -11.26 3.96 5.58
CA LEU A 330 -11.07 2.79 4.71
C LEU A 330 -11.03 1.48 5.50
N LEU A 331 -10.38 1.47 6.67
CA LEU A 331 -10.40 0.32 7.58
C LEU A 331 -11.81 0.03 8.10
N GLU A 332 -12.51 1.06 8.60
CA GLU A 332 -13.91 0.96 9.06
C GLU A 332 -14.82 0.44 7.95
N PHE A 333 -14.61 0.89 6.71
CA PHE A 333 -15.35 0.46 5.54
C PHE A 333 -15.18 -1.05 5.28
N GLY A 334 -13.93 -1.55 5.26
CA GLY A 334 -13.65 -2.97 5.10
C GLY A 334 -14.21 -3.81 6.26
N ILE A 335 -14.01 -3.36 7.50
CA ILE A 335 -14.48 -4.04 8.72
C ILE A 335 -16.01 -4.15 8.73
N SER A 336 -16.73 -3.09 8.38
CA SER A 336 -18.20 -3.08 8.37
C SER A 336 -18.80 -4.07 7.36
N ARG A 337 -18.02 -4.51 6.38
CA ARG A 337 -18.41 -5.50 5.37
C ARG A 337 -17.84 -6.89 5.62
N ASP A 338 -17.19 -7.06 6.77
CA ASP A 338 -16.57 -8.32 7.20
C ASP A 338 -15.67 -8.94 6.12
N VAL A 339 -14.90 -8.10 5.40
CA VAL A 339 -14.01 -8.57 4.33
C VAL A 339 -13.00 -9.61 4.84
N PRO A 340 -12.61 -10.61 4.03
CA PRO A 340 -11.62 -11.61 4.46
C PRO A 340 -10.18 -11.08 4.44
N LEU A 341 -9.90 -10.10 3.59
CA LEU A 341 -8.58 -9.49 3.46
C LEU A 341 -8.69 -7.96 3.54
N ILE A 342 -7.75 -7.34 4.24
CA ILE A 342 -7.51 -5.88 4.20
C ILE A 342 -6.14 -5.68 3.56
N ASN A 343 -6.10 -4.94 2.46
CA ASN A 343 -4.88 -4.64 1.73
C ASN A 343 -4.31 -3.31 2.21
N ILE A 344 -3.04 -3.28 2.55
CA ILE A 344 -2.31 -2.05 2.82
C ILE A 344 -1.53 -1.67 1.57
N ILE A 345 -1.75 -0.46 1.11
CA ILE A 345 -1.15 0.12 -0.07
C ILE A 345 -0.27 1.29 0.39
N THR A 346 1.02 1.07 0.58
CA THR A 346 1.85 -0.12 0.41
C THR A 346 2.62 -0.45 1.70
N TRP A 347 3.49 -1.46 1.68
CA TRP A 347 4.47 -1.62 2.75
C TRP A 347 5.55 -0.54 2.65
N ASN A 348 6.22 -0.43 1.49
CA ASN A 348 7.48 0.32 1.36
C ASN A 348 7.62 1.15 0.07
N ASP A 349 6.53 1.58 -0.58
CA ASP A 349 6.63 2.51 -1.72
C ASP A 349 6.85 3.94 -1.23
N TYR A 350 8.06 4.20 -0.79
CA TYR A 350 8.47 5.52 -0.30
C TYR A 350 8.37 6.64 -1.37
N PRO A 351 8.68 6.39 -2.66
CA PRO A 351 8.54 7.40 -3.70
C PRO A 351 7.12 7.94 -3.89
N GLU A 352 6.11 7.16 -3.55
CA GLU A 352 4.71 7.57 -3.66
C GLU A 352 4.08 7.92 -2.30
N GLY A 353 4.82 7.83 -1.20
CA GLY A 353 4.42 8.32 0.12
C GLY A 353 3.26 7.57 0.77
N HIS A 354 2.78 6.47 0.18
CA HIS A 354 1.68 5.69 0.76
C HIS A 354 2.14 4.44 1.53
N HIS A 355 3.41 4.37 1.86
CA HIS A 355 4.02 3.30 2.64
C HIS A 355 3.56 3.30 4.11
N LEU A 356 3.55 2.10 4.70
CA LEU A 356 3.32 1.90 6.14
C LEU A 356 4.62 1.57 6.89
N ALA A 357 5.65 1.11 6.18
CA ALA A 357 6.95 0.81 6.78
C ALA A 357 7.49 2.01 7.56
N PRO A 358 8.05 1.80 8.75
CA PRO A 358 8.49 2.89 9.60
C PRO A 358 9.53 3.78 8.95
N GLU A 359 9.28 5.06 8.96
CA GLU A 359 10.16 6.12 8.49
C GLU A 359 9.89 7.42 9.28
N ILE A 360 10.67 8.46 9.03
CA ILE A 360 10.72 9.66 9.87
C ILE A 360 9.40 10.47 9.92
N ASN A 361 8.54 10.37 8.88
CA ASN A 361 7.28 11.11 8.82
C ASN A 361 6.13 10.33 9.45
N HIS A 362 5.78 9.18 8.83
CA HIS A 362 4.67 8.34 9.31
C HIS A 362 4.97 7.68 10.64
N ASN A 363 6.24 7.42 10.91
CA ASN A 363 6.69 6.83 12.16
C ASN A 363 5.91 5.54 12.49
N GLU A 364 5.29 5.44 13.68
CA GLU A 364 4.48 4.27 14.09
C GLU A 364 2.98 4.55 14.15
N GLY A 365 2.53 5.79 13.91
CA GLY A 365 1.15 6.18 14.19
C GLY A 365 0.11 5.38 13.42
N PHE A 366 0.29 5.21 12.11
CA PHE A 366 -0.62 4.40 11.29
C PHE A 366 -0.57 2.91 11.66
N SER A 367 0.59 2.41 12.06
CA SER A 367 0.76 1.03 12.55
C SER A 367 -0.03 0.77 13.84
N ILE A 368 -0.05 1.74 14.76
CA ILE A 368 -0.86 1.66 15.99
C ILE A 368 -2.35 1.61 15.63
N LEU A 369 -2.80 2.46 14.72
CA LEU A 369 -4.20 2.44 14.26
C LEU A 369 -4.55 1.11 13.60
N LEU A 370 -3.68 0.61 12.71
CA LEU A 370 -3.91 -0.68 12.06
C LEU A 370 -4.04 -1.81 13.07
N ASN A 371 -3.15 -1.89 14.05
CA ASN A 371 -3.20 -2.91 15.11
C ASN A 371 -4.50 -2.83 15.92
N TYR A 372 -4.97 -1.61 16.25
CA TYR A 372 -6.25 -1.42 16.93
C TYR A 372 -7.42 -1.91 16.06
N TYR A 373 -7.54 -1.43 14.81
CA TYR A 373 -8.62 -1.82 13.92
C TYR A 373 -8.59 -3.30 13.56
N LYS A 374 -7.40 -3.90 13.43
CA LYS A 374 -7.24 -5.34 13.23
C LYS A 374 -7.82 -6.14 14.40
N SER A 375 -7.61 -5.70 15.65
CA SER A 375 -8.20 -6.36 16.80
C SER A 375 -9.73 -6.26 16.80
N VAL A 376 -10.29 -5.09 16.45
CA VAL A 376 -11.73 -4.89 16.28
C VAL A 376 -12.30 -5.81 15.20
N TRP A 377 -11.64 -5.87 14.03
CA TRP A 377 -12.04 -6.70 12.90
C TRP A 377 -12.01 -8.20 13.22
N LYS A 378 -10.98 -8.64 13.92
CA LYS A 378 -10.84 -10.04 14.34
C LYS A 378 -11.66 -10.40 15.57
N LYS A 379 -12.28 -9.40 16.22
CA LYS A 379 -12.99 -9.53 17.51
C LYS A 379 -12.06 -10.07 18.62
N GLU A 380 -10.82 -9.63 18.59
CA GLU A 380 -9.77 -9.96 19.57
C GLU A 380 -9.61 -8.81 20.59
N PRO A 381 -9.05 -9.09 21.79
CA PRO A 381 -8.71 -8.02 22.71
C PRO A 381 -7.76 -7.01 22.08
N SER A 382 -8.02 -5.71 22.30
CA SER A 382 -7.12 -4.67 21.81
C SER A 382 -5.71 -4.82 22.42
N PRO A 383 -4.64 -4.71 21.63
CA PRO A 383 -3.27 -4.71 22.16
C PRO A 383 -2.99 -3.52 23.09
N TYR A 384 -3.88 -2.54 23.10
CA TYR A 384 -3.82 -1.33 23.91
C TYR A 384 -4.86 -1.30 25.05
N GLY A 385 -5.63 -2.37 25.24
CA GLY A 385 -6.75 -2.40 26.19
C GLY A 385 -6.37 -2.25 27.68
N ASN A 386 -5.10 -2.46 28.04
CA ASN A 386 -4.59 -2.36 29.40
C ASN A 386 -3.93 -1.00 29.71
N ARG A 387 -3.82 -0.08 28.76
CA ARG A 387 -3.18 1.24 28.93
C ARG A 387 -3.86 2.31 28.09
N ASP A 388 -3.58 3.55 28.39
CA ASP A 388 -4.01 4.69 27.61
C ASP A 388 -2.97 4.94 26.52
N VAL A 389 -3.43 5.22 25.28
CA VAL A 389 -2.57 5.52 24.14
C VAL A 389 -3.08 6.79 23.47
N ALA A 390 -2.16 7.63 23.04
CA ALA A 390 -2.43 8.79 22.21
C ALA A 390 -1.45 8.83 21.04
N VAL A 391 -1.99 9.10 19.85
CA VAL A 391 -1.23 9.23 18.60
C VAL A 391 -1.58 10.57 17.98
N THR A 392 -0.57 11.37 17.67
CA THR A 392 -0.77 12.65 16.96
C THR A 392 -0.47 12.50 15.48
N PHE A 393 -1.20 13.25 14.65
CA PHE A 393 -1.04 13.36 13.20
C PHE A 393 -1.11 14.84 12.81
N PHE A 394 -0.19 15.28 11.96
CA PHE A 394 -0.15 16.67 11.48
C PHE A 394 0.66 16.78 10.18
N LYS A 395 0.44 17.84 9.43
CA LYS A 395 1.32 18.24 8.32
C LYS A 395 2.33 19.26 8.84
N GLN A 396 3.53 19.27 8.30
CA GLN A 396 4.60 20.15 8.76
C GLN A 396 4.28 21.64 8.57
N TYR A 397 3.41 21.98 7.61
CA TYR A 397 2.99 23.35 7.32
C TYR A 397 1.59 23.39 6.70
N ALA A 398 0.93 24.56 6.73
CA ALA A 398 -0.41 24.74 6.17
C ALA A 398 -0.44 24.56 4.65
N HIS A 399 -1.58 24.06 4.12
CA HIS A 399 -1.72 23.73 2.69
C HIS A 399 -1.49 24.94 1.76
N THR A 400 -1.71 26.16 2.25
CA THR A 400 -1.49 27.41 1.50
C THR A 400 -0.06 27.92 1.53
N THR A 401 0.81 27.33 2.36
CA THR A 401 2.20 27.76 2.52
C THR A 401 3.05 27.24 1.36
N VAL A 402 3.83 28.13 0.76
CA VAL A 402 4.79 27.79 -0.29
C VAL A 402 6.19 27.76 0.30
N PRO A 403 6.89 26.61 0.29
CA PRO A 403 8.25 26.48 0.76
C PRO A 403 9.23 27.40 0.02
N LYS A 404 10.27 27.87 0.71
CA LYS A 404 11.33 28.70 0.12
C LYS A 404 12.70 28.25 0.64
N PRO A 405 13.75 28.24 -0.17
CA PRO A 405 13.79 28.65 -1.59
C PRO A 405 13.27 27.58 -2.55
N TYR A 406 13.00 26.37 -2.08
CA TYR A 406 12.65 25.20 -2.88
C TYR A 406 11.12 25.08 -3.04
N ASN A 407 10.56 26.00 -3.83
CA ASN A 407 9.12 26.10 -4.04
C ASN A 407 8.68 25.28 -5.25
N PHE A 408 8.09 24.13 -4.97
CA PHE A 408 7.30 23.42 -5.97
C PHE A 408 5.83 23.70 -5.72
N ALA A 409 5.08 23.88 -6.80
CA ALA A 409 3.64 23.87 -6.70
C ALA A 409 3.17 22.47 -6.31
N LEU A 410 2.40 22.39 -5.22
CA LEU A 410 1.69 21.19 -4.84
C LEU A 410 0.30 21.22 -5.43
N VAL A 411 -0.02 20.22 -6.24
CA VAL A 411 -1.33 20.06 -6.84
C VAL A 411 -2.11 19.06 -5.98
N PRO A 412 -3.11 19.52 -5.21
CA PRO A 412 -3.98 18.61 -4.50
C PRO A 412 -4.82 17.81 -5.48
N VAL A 413 -4.87 16.50 -5.29
CA VAL A 413 -5.88 15.65 -5.91
C VAL A 413 -7.04 15.60 -4.92
N GLU A 414 -7.96 16.54 -5.08
CA GLU A 414 -9.14 16.62 -4.24
C GLU A 414 -10.13 15.54 -4.64
N ARG A 415 -10.51 14.72 -3.66
CA ARG A 415 -11.49 13.65 -3.82
C ARG A 415 -12.45 13.67 -2.63
N GLY A 416 -13.11 14.81 -2.45
CA GLY A 416 -14.13 14.99 -1.43
C GLY A 416 -13.61 15.25 -0.01
N ILE A 417 -12.31 15.50 0.17
CA ILE A 417 -11.70 15.95 1.43
C ILE A 417 -11.09 17.34 1.20
N ASP A 418 -11.48 18.31 2.04
CA ASP A 418 -10.97 19.67 1.98
C ASP A 418 -9.49 19.72 2.44
N PRO A 419 -8.55 20.27 1.64
CA PRO A 419 -7.16 20.46 2.04
C PRO A 419 -6.98 21.23 3.35
N ALA A 420 -7.85 22.20 3.65
CA ALA A 420 -7.81 22.97 4.89
C ALA A 420 -8.05 22.11 6.14
N SER A 421 -8.67 20.92 6.00
CA SER A 421 -8.83 19.97 7.10
C SER A 421 -7.50 19.42 7.61
N GLU A 422 -6.43 19.50 6.81
CA GLU A 422 -5.08 19.05 7.17
C GLU A 422 -4.26 20.15 7.88
N ASP A 423 -4.75 21.39 7.97
CA ASP A 423 -4.12 22.50 8.71
C ASP A 423 -4.44 22.41 10.21
N SER A 424 -4.44 21.21 10.72
CA SER A 424 -4.77 20.89 12.10
C SER A 424 -3.76 19.89 12.68
N VAL A 425 -3.75 19.83 14.01
CA VAL A 425 -3.17 18.70 14.75
C VAL A 425 -4.33 17.80 15.16
N GLU A 426 -4.30 16.57 14.70
CA GLU A 426 -5.23 15.52 15.12
C GLU A 426 -4.56 14.64 16.17
N VAL A 427 -5.28 14.37 17.26
CA VAL A 427 -4.87 13.36 18.25
C VAL A 427 -5.94 12.28 18.29
N VAL A 428 -5.54 11.07 17.96
CA VAL A 428 -6.35 9.86 18.12
C VAL A 428 -5.97 9.20 19.44
N THR A 429 -6.97 8.96 20.27
CA THR A 429 -6.78 8.35 21.58
C THR A 429 -7.45 6.99 21.68
N LEU A 430 -6.83 6.08 22.42
CA LEU A 430 -7.38 4.79 22.83
C LEU A 430 -7.34 4.77 24.36
N LEU A 431 -8.42 5.18 25.00
CA LEU A 431 -8.44 5.44 26.44
C LEU A 431 -9.21 4.35 27.20
N ARG A 432 -8.69 3.96 28.35
CA ARG A 432 -9.38 3.04 29.28
C ARG A 432 -10.62 3.67 29.94
N LYS A 433 -10.57 4.97 30.18
CA LYS A 433 -11.62 5.79 30.79
C LYS A 433 -11.63 7.16 30.13
N PRO A 434 -12.74 7.90 30.19
CA PRO A 434 -12.76 9.29 29.71
C PRO A 434 -11.65 10.12 30.36
N ALA A 435 -11.12 11.08 29.60
CA ALA A 435 -10.02 11.94 30.05
C ALA A 435 -10.09 13.31 29.35
N ILE A 436 -9.29 14.24 29.81
CA ILE A 436 -9.03 15.50 29.12
C ILE A 436 -7.76 15.34 28.30
N VAL A 437 -7.87 15.62 27.00
CA VAL A 437 -6.73 15.68 26.07
C VAL A 437 -6.36 17.14 25.87
N THR A 438 -5.12 17.48 26.12
CA THR A 438 -4.60 18.85 25.92
C THR A 438 -3.58 18.82 24.80
N ILE A 439 -3.79 19.65 23.76
CA ILE A 439 -2.95 19.79 22.57
C ILE A 439 -2.56 21.26 22.47
N HIS A 440 -1.29 21.60 22.51
CA HIS A 440 -0.82 23.00 22.52
C HIS A 440 -1.56 23.91 23.53
N GLY A 441 -1.91 23.37 24.69
CA GLY A 441 -2.64 24.11 25.72
C GLY A 441 -4.18 24.14 25.53
N HIS A 442 -4.71 23.65 24.44
CA HIS A 442 -6.16 23.52 24.21
C HIS A 442 -6.67 22.19 24.76
N SER A 443 -7.58 22.25 25.71
CA SER A 443 -8.11 21.08 26.41
C SER A 443 -9.49 20.68 25.89
N VAL A 444 -9.67 19.39 25.57
CA VAL A 444 -10.90 18.81 25.05
C VAL A 444 -11.20 17.49 25.79
N SER A 445 -12.47 17.24 26.11
CA SER A 445 -12.88 15.95 26.68
C SER A 445 -12.84 14.86 25.61
N ALA A 446 -12.21 13.72 25.93
CA ALA A 446 -12.16 12.53 25.09
C ALA A 446 -12.87 11.35 25.77
N PRO A 447 -13.62 10.54 25.02
CA PRO A 447 -14.33 9.38 25.55
C PRO A 447 -13.38 8.24 25.92
N ALA A 448 -13.88 7.25 26.64
CA ALA A 448 -13.24 5.94 26.70
C ALA A 448 -13.29 5.25 25.33
N GLY A 449 -12.31 4.39 25.03
CA GLY A 449 -12.14 3.77 23.71
C GLY A 449 -11.49 4.71 22.71
N LEU A 450 -11.85 4.56 21.45
CA LEU A 450 -11.35 5.41 20.36
C LEU A 450 -11.98 6.82 20.46
N GLY A 451 -11.12 7.83 20.57
CA GLY A 451 -11.48 9.24 20.49
C GLY A 451 -10.65 9.96 19.42
N VAL A 452 -11.19 11.00 18.83
CA VAL A 452 -10.48 11.85 17.86
C VAL A 452 -10.70 13.31 18.24
N THR A 453 -9.61 14.02 18.47
CA THR A 453 -9.58 15.44 18.83
C THR A 453 -8.74 16.19 17.80
N ARG A 454 -9.23 17.36 17.36
CA ARG A 454 -8.50 18.24 16.44
C ARG A 454 -8.42 19.65 17.01
N VAL A 455 -7.28 20.27 16.83
CA VAL A 455 -7.05 21.70 17.10
C VAL A 455 -6.33 22.32 15.92
N PHE A 456 -6.42 23.64 15.74
CA PHE A 456 -5.63 24.32 14.72
C PHE A 456 -4.13 24.11 14.99
N GLN A 457 -3.36 23.98 13.91
CA GLN A 457 -1.91 23.85 14.03
C GLN A 457 -1.29 25.15 14.54
N ALA A 458 -0.26 25.01 15.37
CA ALA A 458 0.56 26.11 15.86
C ALA A 458 2.03 25.79 15.61
N GLU A 459 2.85 26.82 15.41
CA GLU A 459 4.29 26.64 15.18
C GLU A 459 4.97 25.95 16.35
N GLY A 460 5.89 25.08 16.04
CA GLY A 460 6.69 24.31 17.00
C GLY A 460 6.32 22.83 17.09
N PRO A 461 7.04 22.10 17.94
CA PRO A 461 6.76 20.67 18.21
C PRO A 461 5.40 20.49 18.87
N VAL A 462 4.65 19.47 18.47
CA VAL A 462 3.33 19.18 19.03
C VAL A 462 3.47 18.60 20.45
N SER A 463 2.86 19.26 21.42
CA SER A 463 2.80 18.78 22.81
C SER A 463 1.42 18.23 23.10
N VAL A 464 1.37 17.00 23.60
CA VAL A 464 0.14 16.28 23.95
C VAL A 464 0.21 15.84 25.40
N SER A 465 -0.85 16.07 26.16
CA SER A 465 -1.05 15.43 27.45
C SER A 465 -2.47 14.89 27.57
N VAL A 466 -2.60 13.81 28.33
CA VAL A 466 -3.90 13.23 28.71
C VAL A 466 -3.97 13.24 30.23
N SER A 467 -5.02 13.82 30.80
CA SER A 467 -5.15 13.97 32.25
C SER A 467 -6.52 13.48 32.74
N ARG A 468 -6.53 12.98 34.00
CA ARG A 468 -7.72 12.67 34.78
C ARG A 468 -7.57 13.25 36.18
N ASP A 469 -8.60 13.84 36.70
CA ASP A 469 -8.60 14.43 38.04
C ASP A 469 -7.39 15.38 38.27
N HIS A 470 -7.05 16.15 37.22
CA HIS A 470 -5.91 17.08 37.17
C HIS A 470 -4.53 16.42 37.24
N VAL A 471 -4.44 15.09 37.07
CA VAL A 471 -3.16 14.37 37.02
C VAL A 471 -2.92 13.90 35.59
N ASP A 472 -1.73 14.19 35.06
CA ASP A 472 -1.31 13.67 33.76
C ASP A 472 -1.08 12.16 33.86
N VAL A 473 -1.81 11.42 33.05
CA VAL A 473 -1.65 9.95 32.91
C VAL A 473 -0.76 9.60 31.71
N LEU A 474 -0.57 10.57 30.82
CA LEU A 474 0.24 10.44 29.61
C LEU A 474 0.68 11.82 29.13
N ARG A 475 1.94 11.94 28.73
CA ARG A 475 2.48 13.18 28.13
C ARG A 475 3.61 12.85 27.16
N PHE A 476 3.62 13.49 26.01
CA PHE A 476 4.74 13.45 25.07
C PHE A 476 4.82 14.73 24.24
N ARG A 477 5.93 14.89 23.53
CA ARG A 477 6.20 15.97 22.59
C ARG A 477 6.84 15.39 21.34
N THR A 478 6.41 15.83 20.17
CA THR A 478 6.94 15.32 18.90
C THR A 478 8.36 15.82 18.63
N PRO A 479 9.25 14.99 18.06
CA PRO A 479 10.56 15.46 17.59
C PRO A 479 10.41 16.39 16.38
N ALA A 480 9.49 16.11 15.47
CA ALA A 480 9.19 16.97 14.33
C ALA A 480 8.32 18.17 14.76
N ALA A 481 8.51 19.30 14.10
CA ALA A 481 7.82 20.55 14.40
C ALA A 481 6.98 21.05 13.21
N ILE A 482 5.88 21.71 13.51
CA ILE A 482 5.13 22.53 12.55
C ILE A 482 5.93 23.82 12.32
N THR A 483 6.05 24.26 11.08
CA THR A 483 6.81 25.46 10.72
C THR A 483 6.02 26.37 9.78
N LEU A 484 6.15 27.67 10.00
CA LEU A 484 5.63 28.70 9.08
C LEU A 484 6.59 28.97 7.91
N HIS A 485 7.83 28.47 8.00
CA HIS A 485 8.90 28.72 7.04
C HIS A 485 9.51 27.40 6.53
N PRO A 486 8.73 26.54 5.84
CA PRO A 486 9.25 25.29 5.32
C PRO A 486 10.29 25.53 4.23
N LEU A 487 11.37 24.75 4.26
CA LEU A 487 12.43 24.83 3.25
C LEU A 487 12.14 23.94 2.05
N ARG A 488 11.25 22.95 2.19
CA ARG A 488 10.96 21.94 1.19
C ARG A 488 9.47 21.69 1.05
N THR A 489 9.08 21.33 -0.16
CA THR A 489 7.74 20.85 -0.45
C THR A 489 7.59 19.42 0.09
N ASN A 490 6.91 19.28 1.21
CA ASN A 490 6.59 18.00 1.84
C ASN A 490 5.20 18.06 2.45
N ARG A 491 4.27 17.27 1.91
CA ARG A 491 2.89 17.16 2.40
C ARG A 491 2.57 15.78 2.98
N LEU A 492 3.60 14.98 3.32
CA LEU A 492 3.39 13.75 4.06
C LEU A 492 2.90 14.05 5.48
N THR A 493 2.11 13.14 6.00
CA THR A 493 1.62 13.22 7.38
C THR A 493 2.73 12.81 8.33
N TYR A 494 3.00 13.66 9.32
CA TYR A 494 3.85 13.31 10.45
C TYR A 494 2.99 12.68 11.53
N SER A 495 3.47 11.61 12.12
CA SER A 495 2.86 11.04 13.31
C SER A 495 3.87 10.78 14.42
N TYR A 496 3.37 10.69 15.64
CA TYR A 496 4.14 10.31 16.82
C TYR A 496 3.18 9.85 17.92
N SER A 497 3.62 8.96 18.80
CA SER A 497 2.71 8.43 19.80
C SER A 497 3.36 8.27 21.18
N SER A 498 2.52 8.03 22.17
CA SER A 498 2.95 7.59 23.51
C SER A 498 3.56 6.18 23.51
N GLU A 499 3.42 5.43 22.43
CA GLU A 499 3.94 4.06 22.26
C GLU A 499 5.26 4.01 21.49
N HIS A 500 5.84 5.14 21.14
CA HIS A 500 7.03 5.24 20.29
C HIS A 500 8.16 4.30 20.74
N GLU A 501 8.59 4.43 21.99
CA GLU A 501 9.65 3.58 22.53
C GLU A 501 9.23 2.09 22.60
N ALA A 502 7.99 1.81 23.00
CA ALA A 502 7.48 0.45 23.08
C ALA A 502 7.38 -0.22 21.71
N PHE A 503 7.10 0.56 20.66
CA PHE A 503 7.07 0.07 19.29
C PHE A 503 8.45 -0.22 18.73
N PHE A 504 9.41 0.69 18.91
CA PHE A 504 10.71 0.61 18.26
C PHE A 504 11.76 -0.17 19.03
N THR A 505 11.75 -0.17 20.37
CA THR A 505 12.75 -0.89 21.16
C THR A 505 12.89 -2.38 20.78
N PRO A 506 11.81 -3.14 20.53
CA PRO A 506 11.93 -4.52 20.09
C PRO A 506 12.55 -4.69 18.69
N LEU A 507 12.50 -3.66 17.86
CA LEU A 507 13.02 -3.70 16.49
C LEU A 507 14.50 -3.33 16.42
N VAL A 508 14.91 -2.31 17.18
CA VAL A 508 16.24 -1.67 17.01
C VAL A 508 17.05 -1.61 18.29
N GLY A 509 16.51 -2.04 19.43
CA GLY A 509 17.17 -1.88 20.73
C GLY A 509 17.32 -0.41 21.11
N ASN A 510 18.48 -0.03 21.64
CA ASN A 510 18.79 1.34 22.04
C ASN A 510 19.50 2.15 20.95
N GLN A 511 19.48 1.71 19.69
CA GLN A 511 20.09 2.48 18.61
C GLN A 511 19.24 3.72 18.30
N PRO A 512 19.85 4.87 18.00
CA PRO A 512 19.10 6.03 17.55
C PRO A 512 18.39 5.71 16.22
N LEU A 513 17.10 5.97 16.17
CA LEU A 513 16.25 5.62 15.04
C LEU A 513 16.60 6.44 13.78
N TRP A 514 16.89 7.71 13.97
CA TRP A 514 17.20 8.64 12.90
C TRP A 514 18.41 9.49 13.28
N PRO A 515 19.25 9.88 12.32
CA PRO A 515 20.16 10.99 12.58
C PRO A 515 19.26 12.20 12.89
N LEU A 516 19.36 12.70 14.12
CA LEU A 516 18.68 13.96 14.47
C LEU A 516 19.14 15.02 13.48
N PRO A 517 18.23 15.84 12.92
CA PRO A 517 18.58 16.91 12.01
C PRO A 517 19.50 17.94 12.62
#